data_51030d3668241a7f5e4a7cf67ad3777d
#
_entry.id   51030d3668241a7f5e4a7cf67ad3777d
#
_cell.length_a   1.000
_cell.length_b   1.000
_cell.length_c   1.000
_cell.angle_alpha   90.00
_cell.angle_beta   90.00
_cell.angle_gamma   90.00
#
_symmetry.space_group_name_H-M   'P 1'
#
loop_
_entity.id
_entity.type
_entity.pdbx_description
1 polymer ?
#
loop_
_entity_poly.entity_id
_entity_poly.type
_entity_poly.pdbx_seq_one_letter_code
_entity_poly.pdbx_strand_id
1 'polypeptide(L)'
;MAKADGKSEQMQIFDNGALVKTMDISLGSPDNPTHVGPHVISDNQPSIVMDSSTYGVGPGQPGYYKETVKLDERISNDGEFVHAAPWSVGQQGSDNVSHGCVNLSPADAQWFFDHFGVGDVVEITNSGGPTLPIYDTWGDWEVPWDQWQQAS
;
A
#
# COMPACT_ATOMS: atom_id res chain seq x y z
N MET A 1 0.13 -13.89 -1.75
CA MET A 1 -0.15 -13.00 -0.61
C MET A 1 1.11 -12.27 -0.19
N ALA A 2 1.05 -10.96 -0.01
CA ALA A 2 2.14 -10.15 0.52
C ALA A 2 1.85 -9.73 1.97
N LYS A 3 2.89 -9.66 2.81
CA LYS A 3 2.81 -9.17 4.20
C LYS A 3 3.84 -8.07 4.39
N ALA A 4 3.39 -6.84 4.50
CA ALA A 4 4.21 -5.66 4.72
C ALA A 4 4.18 -5.28 6.21
N ASP A 5 5.35 -5.07 6.79
CA ASP A 5 5.51 -4.75 8.21
C ASP A 5 6.25 -3.41 8.36
N GLY A 6 5.56 -2.41 8.91
CA GLY A 6 6.11 -1.07 9.11
C GLY A 6 7.17 -0.97 10.19
N LYS A 7 7.35 -1.98 11.03
CA LYS A 7 8.40 -2.01 12.05
C LYS A 7 9.71 -2.59 11.55
N SER A 8 9.64 -3.60 10.67
CA SER A 8 10.82 -4.18 10.03
C SER A 8 11.15 -3.51 8.70
N GLU A 9 10.25 -2.67 8.17
CA GLU A 9 10.33 -2.04 6.85
C GLU A 9 10.58 -3.06 5.73
N GLN A 10 9.97 -4.25 5.87
CA GLN A 10 10.07 -5.34 4.91
C GLN A 10 8.70 -5.87 4.51
N MET A 11 8.63 -6.33 3.27
CA MET A 11 7.49 -7.07 2.74
C MET A 11 7.90 -8.48 2.39
N GLN A 12 7.21 -9.45 2.97
CA GLN A 12 7.39 -10.88 2.70
C GLN A 12 6.32 -11.38 1.75
N ILE A 13 6.74 -12.09 0.72
CA ILE A 13 5.85 -12.67 -0.29
C ILE A 13 5.72 -14.17 -0.06
N PHE A 14 4.48 -14.63 0.03
CA PHE A 14 4.14 -16.03 0.22
C PHE A 14 3.38 -16.58 -0.98
N ASP A 15 3.80 -17.73 -1.48
CA ASP A 15 3.08 -18.52 -2.47
C ASP A 15 2.75 -19.90 -1.86
N ASN A 16 1.47 -20.24 -1.85
CA ASN A 16 0.97 -21.47 -1.22
C ASN A 16 1.51 -21.71 0.21
N GLY A 17 1.67 -20.63 0.98
CA GLY A 17 2.17 -20.66 2.35
C GLY A 17 3.70 -20.71 2.48
N ALA A 18 4.45 -20.82 1.40
CA ALA A 18 5.91 -20.77 1.40
C ALA A 18 6.42 -19.34 1.16
N LEU A 19 7.38 -18.89 1.96
CA LEU A 19 8.08 -17.63 1.73
C LEU A 19 8.95 -17.75 0.47
N VAL A 20 8.66 -16.93 -0.55
CA VAL A 20 9.36 -16.96 -1.84
C VAL A 20 10.23 -15.74 -2.08
N LYS A 21 9.95 -14.60 -1.43
CA LYS A 21 10.72 -13.37 -1.58
C LYS A 21 10.56 -12.46 -0.36
N THR A 22 11.59 -11.68 -0.07
CA THR A 22 11.55 -10.55 0.88
C THR A 22 12.04 -9.31 0.14
N MET A 23 11.33 -8.19 0.34
CA MET A 23 11.62 -6.89 -0.27
C MET A 23 11.77 -5.85 0.83
N ASP A 24 12.73 -4.96 0.69
CA ASP A 24 12.80 -3.75 1.51
C ASP A 24 11.76 -2.76 1.04
N ILE A 25 11.00 -2.19 1.98
CA ILE A 25 9.89 -1.27 1.70
C ILE A 25 10.01 0.01 2.53
N SER A 26 9.24 1.01 2.14
CA SER A 26 8.93 2.17 2.97
C SER A 26 7.43 2.40 2.93
N LEU A 27 6.79 2.39 4.09
CA LEU A 27 5.37 2.69 4.27
C LEU A 27 5.15 4.19 4.52
N GLY A 28 3.92 4.56 4.83
CA GLY A 28 3.54 5.91 5.19
C GLY A 28 4.30 6.44 6.40
N SER A 29 4.68 7.72 6.32
CA SER A 29 5.31 8.44 7.43
C SER A 29 4.38 8.51 8.66
N PRO A 30 4.89 8.84 9.86
CA PRO A 30 4.05 9.02 11.04
C PRO A 30 2.90 10.02 10.87
N ASP A 31 3.05 11.02 9.98
CA ASP A 31 2.02 12.01 9.68
C ASP A 31 0.97 11.51 8.67
N ASN A 32 1.32 10.51 7.88
CA ASN A 32 0.47 9.90 6.83
C ASN A 32 0.64 8.38 6.83
N PRO A 33 0.31 7.70 7.95
CA PRO A 33 0.57 6.27 8.07
C PRO A 33 -0.33 5.45 7.14
N THR A 34 0.24 4.40 6.55
CA THR A 34 -0.53 3.41 5.78
C THR A 34 -1.56 2.74 6.68
N HIS A 35 -2.78 2.51 6.19
CA HIS A 35 -3.79 1.75 6.93
C HIS A 35 -3.28 0.34 7.24
N VAL A 36 -3.63 -0.18 8.42
CA VAL A 36 -3.34 -1.57 8.80
C VAL A 36 -4.46 -2.50 8.37
N GLY A 37 -4.15 -3.76 8.18
CA GLY A 37 -5.08 -4.82 7.84
C GLY A 37 -4.88 -5.39 6.45
N PRO A 38 -5.75 -6.33 6.02
CA PRO A 38 -5.75 -6.87 4.67
C PRO A 38 -6.31 -5.86 3.67
N HIS A 39 -5.51 -5.58 2.66
CA HIS A 39 -5.87 -4.78 1.49
C HIS A 39 -5.97 -5.71 0.29
N VAL A 40 -7.00 -5.54 -0.52
CA VAL A 40 -7.14 -6.29 -1.78
C VAL A 40 -6.80 -5.36 -2.94
N ILE A 41 -5.91 -5.80 -3.82
CA ILE A 41 -5.57 -5.04 -5.03
C ILE A 41 -6.83 -4.88 -5.88
N SER A 42 -7.25 -3.64 -6.13
CA SER A 42 -8.47 -3.29 -6.86
C SER A 42 -8.23 -2.84 -8.30
N ASP A 43 -7.02 -2.39 -8.60
CA ASP A 43 -6.62 -1.94 -9.93
C ASP A 43 -5.10 -2.04 -10.07
N ASN A 44 -4.61 -2.24 -11.30
CA ASN A 44 -3.19 -2.15 -11.62
C ASN A 44 -2.98 -1.32 -12.88
N GLN A 45 -2.03 -0.41 -12.84
CA GLN A 45 -1.71 0.52 -13.91
C GLN A 45 -0.19 0.59 -14.13
N PRO A 46 0.30 0.52 -15.38
CA PRO A 46 1.73 0.69 -15.65
C PRO A 46 2.28 2.04 -15.21
N SER A 47 1.41 3.06 -15.16
CA SER A 47 1.76 4.41 -14.71
C SER A 47 0.50 5.21 -14.41
N ILE A 48 0.52 5.96 -13.31
CA ILE A 48 -0.52 6.93 -12.95
C ILE A 48 0.10 8.27 -12.58
N VAL A 49 -0.73 9.33 -12.59
CA VAL A 49 -0.38 10.63 -12.00
C VAL A 49 -1.04 10.72 -10.64
N MET A 50 -0.24 10.70 -9.59
CA MET A 50 -0.67 11.01 -8.23
C MET A 50 -0.71 12.53 -8.08
N ASP A 51 -1.87 13.08 -7.74
CA ASP A 51 -2.09 14.52 -7.60
C ASP A 51 -2.88 14.77 -6.32
N SER A 52 -2.25 15.42 -5.35
CA SER A 52 -2.88 15.71 -4.05
C SER A 52 -4.09 16.64 -4.15
N SER A 53 -4.30 17.29 -5.30
CA SER A 53 -5.53 18.08 -5.55
C SER A 53 -6.79 17.21 -5.55
N THR A 54 -6.67 15.92 -5.84
CA THR A 54 -7.79 14.97 -5.75
C THR A 54 -8.27 14.72 -4.31
N TYR A 55 -7.41 15.05 -3.33
CA TYR A 55 -7.72 14.99 -1.88
C TYR A 55 -7.95 16.38 -1.27
N GLY A 56 -8.07 17.42 -2.10
CA GLY A 56 -8.33 18.77 -1.65
C GLY A 56 -7.10 19.63 -1.33
N VAL A 57 -5.88 19.11 -1.55
CA VAL A 57 -4.62 19.87 -1.38
C VAL A 57 -4.15 20.36 -2.76
N GLY A 58 -4.57 21.56 -3.14
CA GLY A 58 -4.29 22.13 -4.47
C GLY A 58 -2.94 22.84 -4.60
N PRO A 59 -2.58 23.25 -5.83
CA PRO A 59 -1.35 23.99 -6.10
C PRO A 59 -1.19 25.21 -5.20
N GLY A 60 0.00 25.37 -4.61
CA GLY A 60 0.33 26.47 -3.70
C GLY A 60 -0.04 26.24 -2.23
N GLN A 61 -0.70 25.14 -1.90
CA GLN A 61 -0.97 24.74 -0.51
C GLN A 61 0.18 23.89 0.04
N PRO A 62 0.48 23.99 1.37
CA PRO A 62 1.43 23.08 2.01
C PRO A 62 0.99 21.62 1.82
N GLY A 63 1.92 20.76 1.40
CA GLY A 63 1.64 19.35 1.13
C GLY A 63 1.15 19.05 -0.30
N TYR A 64 1.04 20.06 -1.17
CA TYR A 64 0.74 19.81 -2.58
C TYR A 64 1.86 19.02 -3.26
N TYR A 65 1.48 17.95 -3.94
CA TYR A 65 2.36 17.21 -4.85
C TYR A 65 1.61 16.77 -6.10
N LYS A 66 2.35 16.64 -7.18
CA LYS A 66 1.90 16.02 -8.42
C LYS A 66 3.06 15.23 -9.01
N GLU A 67 2.93 13.92 -9.04
CA GLU A 67 4.01 13.03 -9.40
C GLU A 67 3.50 11.90 -10.28
N THR A 68 4.30 11.54 -11.29
CA THR A 68 4.02 10.35 -12.10
C THR A 68 4.75 9.18 -11.48
N VAL A 69 3.99 8.20 -11.02
CA VAL A 69 4.49 6.96 -10.46
C VAL A 69 4.28 5.81 -11.44
N LYS A 70 5.01 4.74 -11.28
CA LYS A 70 5.00 3.59 -12.19
C LYS A 70 4.75 2.29 -11.45
N LEU A 71 4.19 1.32 -12.17
CA LEU A 71 3.93 -0.04 -11.66
C LEU A 71 3.01 0.02 -10.43
N ASP A 72 1.88 0.67 -10.62
CA ASP A 72 0.95 1.02 -9.56
C ASP A 72 -0.11 -0.04 -9.38
N GLU A 73 -0.22 -0.55 -8.17
CA GLU A 73 -1.29 -1.43 -7.75
C GLU A 73 -2.07 -0.79 -6.61
N ARG A 74 -3.32 -0.43 -6.90
CA ARG A 74 -4.20 0.24 -5.94
C ARG A 74 -4.64 -0.72 -4.85
N ILE A 75 -4.42 -0.32 -3.60
CA ILE A 75 -4.80 -1.10 -2.41
C ILE A 75 -5.83 -0.41 -1.51
N SER A 76 -6.16 0.87 -1.77
CA SER A 76 -7.27 1.57 -1.10
C SER A 76 -7.93 2.60 -2.01
N ASN A 77 -9.17 3.01 -1.69
CA ASN A 77 -9.90 4.04 -2.43
C ASN A 77 -9.39 5.44 -2.14
N ASP A 78 -8.81 5.65 -0.97
CA ASP A 78 -8.25 6.94 -0.55
C ASP A 78 -6.84 7.20 -1.09
N GLY A 79 -6.31 6.30 -1.91
CA GLY A 79 -5.12 6.55 -2.71
C GLY A 79 -3.84 5.89 -2.20
N GLU A 80 -3.94 4.79 -1.48
CA GLU A 80 -2.78 3.95 -1.18
C GLU A 80 -2.52 2.98 -2.33
N PHE A 81 -1.24 2.86 -2.69
CA PHE A 81 -0.75 1.99 -3.77
C PHE A 81 0.51 1.25 -3.34
N VAL A 82 0.74 0.10 -3.94
CA VAL A 82 2.08 -0.48 -4.06
C VAL A 82 2.67 0.03 -5.37
N HIS A 83 3.86 0.63 -5.35
CA HIS A 83 4.44 1.22 -6.56
C HIS A 83 5.96 1.34 -6.53
N ALA A 84 6.56 1.60 -7.70
CA ALA A 84 7.97 1.94 -7.82
C ALA A 84 8.26 3.34 -7.26
N ALA A 85 9.20 3.42 -6.32
CA ALA A 85 9.62 4.67 -5.70
C ALA A 85 11.16 4.83 -5.73
N PRO A 86 11.75 5.13 -6.88
CA PRO A 86 13.20 5.25 -7.02
C PRO A 86 13.81 6.35 -6.15
N TRP A 87 13.02 7.35 -5.77
CA TRP A 87 13.45 8.48 -4.91
C TRP A 87 13.62 8.09 -3.44
N SER A 88 13.04 7.00 -2.97
CA SER A 88 13.10 6.56 -1.57
C SER A 88 13.89 5.27 -1.35
N VAL A 89 14.65 4.80 -2.32
CA VAL A 89 15.45 3.57 -2.21
C VAL A 89 16.41 3.60 -1.02
N GLY A 90 16.93 4.77 -0.66
CA GLY A 90 17.82 4.93 0.50
C GLY A 90 17.11 4.81 1.86
N GLN A 91 15.79 4.93 1.92
CA GLN A 91 14.97 4.78 3.12
C GLN A 91 14.27 3.43 3.20
N GLN A 92 14.07 2.75 2.07
CA GLN A 92 13.48 1.41 2.05
C GLN A 92 14.30 0.43 2.88
N GLY A 93 13.64 -0.28 3.77
CA GLY A 93 14.27 -1.16 4.76
C GLY A 93 14.80 -0.46 6.01
N SER A 94 14.54 0.85 6.19
CA SER A 94 15.02 1.60 7.37
C SER A 94 14.11 2.70 7.88
N ASP A 95 13.27 3.30 7.01
CA ASP A 95 12.40 4.41 7.39
C ASP A 95 11.09 4.42 6.58
N ASN A 96 9.99 4.78 7.24
CA ASN A 96 8.67 4.97 6.62
C ASN A 96 8.49 6.46 6.28
N VAL A 97 8.52 6.78 4.97
CA VAL A 97 8.58 8.19 4.49
C VAL A 97 7.53 8.55 3.43
N SER A 98 6.66 7.60 3.03
CA SER A 98 5.64 7.87 2.02
C SER A 98 4.44 8.66 2.59
N HIS A 99 3.50 9.02 1.70
CA HIS A 99 2.21 9.61 2.09
C HIS A 99 1.11 8.56 2.30
N GLY A 100 1.48 7.30 2.58
CA GLY A 100 0.57 6.17 2.79
C GLY A 100 0.82 4.99 1.84
N CYS A 101 1.47 5.19 0.73
CA CYS A 101 1.81 4.11 -0.23
C CYS A 101 2.88 3.15 0.30
N VAL A 102 2.91 1.97 -0.28
CA VAL A 102 4.00 0.99 -0.13
C VAL A 102 5.03 1.26 -1.21
N ASN A 103 6.13 1.91 -0.83
CA ASN A 103 7.23 2.24 -1.73
C ASN A 103 8.16 1.04 -1.91
N LEU A 104 8.41 0.66 -3.15
CA LEU A 104 9.34 -0.39 -3.55
C LEU A 104 10.47 0.15 -4.41
N SER A 105 11.61 -0.54 -4.42
CA SER A 105 12.64 -0.33 -5.42
C SER A 105 12.07 -0.61 -6.83
N PRO A 106 12.59 0.03 -7.90
CA PRO A 106 12.09 -0.25 -9.25
C PRO A 106 12.14 -1.74 -9.63
N ALA A 107 13.16 -2.47 -9.19
CA ALA A 107 13.30 -3.90 -9.45
C ALA A 107 12.26 -4.73 -8.71
N ASP A 108 12.02 -4.44 -7.43
CA ASP A 108 11.02 -5.14 -6.62
C ASP A 108 9.60 -4.77 -7.06
N ALA A 109 9.35 -3.52 -7.43
CA ALA A 109 8.06 -3.10 -7.98
C ALA A 109 7.74 -3.80 -9.30
N GLN A 110 8.74 -3.96 -10.20
CA GLN A 110 8.55 -4.72 -11.44
C GLN A 110 8.22 -6.17 -11.14
N TRP A 111 8.95 -6.80 -10.21
CA TRP A 111 8.68 -8.17 -9.81
C TRP A 111 7.28 -8.31 -9.21
N PHE A 112 6.89 -7.37 -8.32
CA PHE A 112 5.57 -7.37 -7.69
C PHE A 112 4.46 -7.22 -8.74
N PHE A 113 4.57 -6.26 -9.64
CA PHE A 113 3.62 -6.00 -10.73
C PHE A 113 3.46 -7.19 -11.68
N ASP A 114 4.53 -7.96 -11.90
CA ASP A 114 4.50 -9.16 -12.79
C ASP A 114 3.85 -10.38 -12.11
N HIS A 115 3.75 -10.40 -10.76
CA HIS A 115 3.30 -11.57 -10.01
C HIS A 115 2.00 -11.34 -9.23
N PHE A 116 1.63 -10.10 -8.99
CA PHE A 116 0.40 -9.71 -8.29
C PHE A 116 -0.58 -9.06 -9.26
N GLY A 117 -1.83 -8.99 -8.88
CA GLY A 117 -2.87 -8.33 -9.66
C GLY A 117 -4.17 -8.19 -8.89
N VAL A 118 -5.21 -7.71 -9.57
CA VAL A 118 -6.54 -7.49 -8.98
C VAL A 118 -7.04 -8.76 -8.29
N GLY A 119 -7.41 -8.64 -7.03
CA GLY A 119 -7.88 -9.72 -6.17
C GLY A 119 -6.81 -10.31 -5.24
N ASP A 120 -5.54 -10.01 -5.46
CA ASP A 120 -4.47 -10.43 -4.54
C ASP A 120 -4.46 -9.58 -3.27
N VAL A 121 -3.94 -10.17 -2.18
CA VAL A 121 -3.97 -9.57 -0.85
C VAL A 121 -2.60 -9.06 -0.42
N VAL A 122 -2.59 -7.83 0.08
CA VAL A 122 -1.47 -7.19 0.78
C VAL A 122 -1.90 -6.93 2.22
N GLU A 123 -1.33 -7.65 3.17
CA GLU A 123 -1.55 -7.44 4.59
C GLU A 123 -0.55 -6.41 5.13
N ILE A 124 -1.04 -5.32 5.70
CA ILE A 124 -0.22 -4.27 6.32
C ILE A 124 -0.28 -4.41 7.84
N THR A 125 0.88 -4.43 8.48
CA THR A 125 1.02 -4.48 9.94
C THR A 125 2.01 -3.45 10.44
N ASN A 126 1.87 -3.02 11.70
CA ASN A 126 2.82 -2.15 12.40
C ASN A 126 3.17 -0.82 11.68
N SER A 127 2.28 -0.32 10.82
CA SER A 127 2.46 0.98 10.15
C SER A 127 2.20 2.18 11.06
N GLY A 128 1.52 1.97 12.19
CA GLY A 128 1.05 3.05 13.06
C GLY A 128 -0.25 3.69 12.60
N GLY A 129 -0.80 3.28 11.46
CA GLY A 129 -2.06 3.78 10.92
C GLY A 129 -3.30 3.14 11.55
N PRO A 130 -4.47 3.71 11.27
CA PRO A 130 -5.75 3.10 11.62
C PRO A 130 -6.01 1.87 10.76
N THR A 131 -6.97 1.04 11.18
CA THR A 131 -7.49 -0.06 10.35
C THR A 131 -8.14 0.49 9.07
N LEU A 132 -7.97 -0.20 7.96
CA LEU A 132 -8.64 0.14 6.70
C LEU A 132 -10.17 0.17 6.93
N PRO A 133 -10.86 1.28 6.57
CA PRO A 133 -12.31 1.36 6.76
C PRO A 133 -13.06 0.28 5.98
N ILE A 134 -14.11 -0.28 6.57
CA ILE A 134 -14.93 -1.35 5.95
C ILE A 134 -15.59 -0.93 4.63
N TYR A 135 -15.75 0.37 4.42
CA TYR A 135 -16.32 0.93 3.17
C TYR A 135 -15.26 1.25 2.11
N ASP A 136 -13.97 1.03 2.43
CA ASP A 136 -12.87 1.25 1.50
C ASP A 136 -12.58 -0.05 0.74
N THR A 137 -12.60 0.00 -0.59
CA THR A 137 -12.42 -1.13 -1.50
C THR A 137 -13.10 -2.41 -0.99
N TRP A 138 -12.31 -3.34 -0.45
CA TRP A 138 -12.72 -4.61 0.14
C TRP A 138 -12.49 -4.61 1.66
N GLY A 139 -12.59 -3.46 2.31
CA GLY A 139 -12.38 -3.29 3.75
C GLY A 139 -13.38 -4.06 4.61
N ASP A 140 -14.51 -4.49 4.02
CA ASP A 140 -15.48 -5.37 4.63
C ASP A 140 -14.89 -6.76 5.05
N TRP A 141 -13.74 -7.15 4.50
CA TRP A 141 -13.00 -8.33 4.94
C TRP A 141 -12.42 -8.18 6.36
N GLU A 142 -12.34 -6.96 6.87
CA GLU A 142 -11.98 -6.66 8.27
C GLU A 142 -13.12 -6.95 9.25
N VAL A 143 -14.36 -7.14 8.77
CA VAL A 143 -15.50 -7.38 9.63
C VAL A 143 -15.43 -8.78 10.22
N PRO A 144 -15.37 -8.92 11.57
CA PRO A 144 -15.41 -10.23 12.22
C PRO A 144 -16.64 -11.04 11.84
N TRP A 145 -16.49 -12.34 11.69
CA TRP A 145 -17.54 -13.23 11.21
C TRP A 145 -18.83 -13.17 12.04
N ASP A 146 -18.73 -12.99 13.34
CA ASP A 146 -19.86 -12.83 14.25
C ASP A 146 -20.66 -11.55 13.99
N GLN A 147 -20.00 -10.48 13.54
CA GLN A 147 -20.66 -9.24 13.13
C GLN A 147 -21.33 -9.37 11.75
N TRP A 148 -20.70 -10.09 10.82
CA TRP A 148 -21.30 -10.42 9.53
C TRP A 148 -22.64 -11.14 9.68
N GLN A 149 -22.73 -12.09 10.59
CA GLN A 149 -23.95 -12.87 10.84
C GLN A 149 -25.10 -12.04 11.43
N GLN A 150 -24.82 -10.86 12.01
CA GLN A 150 -25.84 -10.00 12.60
C GLN A 150 -26.43 -9.02 11.57
N ALA A 151 -25.79 -8.85 10.44
CA ALA A 151 -26.20 -7.91 9.38
C ALA A 151 -27.06 -8.57 8.29
N SER A 152 -27.34 -9.86 8.37
CA SER A 152 -28.14 -10.66 7.43
C SER A 152 -29.59 -10.85 7.89
#